data_d6226fdcbaf8ea1041e4ef33b59bbc48
#
_entry.id   d6226fdcbaf8ea1041e4ef33b59bbc48
#
_cell.length_a   1.000
_cell.length_b   1.000
_cell.length_c   1.000
_cell.angle_alpha   90.00
_cell.angle_beta   90.00
_cell.angle_gamma   90.00
#
_symmetry.space_group_name_H-M   'P 1'
#
loop_
_entity.id
_entity.type
_entity.pdbx_description
1 polymer ?
#
loop_
_entity_poly.entity_id
_entity_poly.type
_entity_poly.pdbx_seq_one_letter_code
_entity_poly.pdbx_strand_id
1 'polypeptide(L)'
;MKTKLKKVFSINLEPGYRNYTIKDLQDLKGKKKLSQILVTNINEAKAAEEAGIDLILAKADENLRPIRLSAPKTFITAAIPFIKYSTKEKITEKALEALELGVDSIHCGSWNLNFMKGIAAVINV
;
A
#
# COMPACT_ATOMS: atom_id res chain seq x y z
N MET A 1 18.58 -13.64 -4.83
CA MET A 1 18.32 -13.11 -6.18
C MET A 1 17.53 -11.81 -6.08
N LYS A 2 18.04 -10.76 -6.67
CA LYS A 2 17.34 -9.46 -6.64
C LYS A 2 16.13 -9.51 -7.54
N THR A 3 14.98 -9.08 -7.03
CA THR A 3 13.76 -8.94 -7.83
C THR A 3 13.96 -7.81 -8.84
N LYS A 4 13.61 -8.05 -10.10
CA LYS A 4 13.66 -7.03 -11.14
C LYS A 4 12.61 -5.95 -10.85
N LEU A 5 13.05 -4.70 -10.75
CA LEU A 5 12.15 -3.59 -10.51
C LEU A 5 11.28 -3.30 -11.74
N LYS A 6 10.02 -2.95 -11.50
CA LYS A 6 9.06 -2.63 -12.55
C LYS A 6 8.62 -1.19 -12.42
N LYS A 7 8.49 -0.53 -13.55
CA LYS A 7 8.03 0.85 -13.59
C LYS A 7 6.54 0.91 -13.31
N VAL A 8 6.16 1.78 -12.40
CA VAL A 8 4.77 2.03 -12.01
C VAL A 8 4.49 3.52 -12.02
N PHE A 9 3.21 3.89 -12.03
CA PHE A 9 2.79 5.28 -11.92
C PHE A 9 1.81 5.41 -10.76
N SER A 10 1.95 6.48 -9.99
CA SER A 10 0.99 6.82 -8.95
C SER A 10 -0.32 7.30 -9.59
N ILE A 11 -1.34 7.50 -8.77
CA ILE A 11 -2.61 8.08 -9.22
C ILE A 11 -2.41 9.48 -9.82
N ASN A 12 -1.37 10.18 -9.41
CA ASN A 12 -0.99 11.50 -9.95
C ASN A 12 -0.01 11.40 -11.12
N LEU A 13 0.16 10.20 -11.70
CA LEU A 13 1.05 9.93 -12.82
C LEU A 13 2.54 10.16 -12.51
N GLU A 14 2.91 10.16 -11.23
CA GLU A 14 4.33 10.20 -10.84
C GLU A 14 4.97 8.84 -11.10
N PRO A 15 6.10 8.79 -11.81
CA PRO A 15 6.77 7.51 -12.07
C PRO A 15 7.53 7.01 -10.86
N GLY A 16 7.66 5.70 -10.75
CA GLY A 16 8.43 5.04 -9.72
C GLY A 16 8.77 3.62 -10.13
N TYR A 17 9.59 2.96 -9.31
CA TYR A 17 9.98 1.57 -9.55
C TYR A 17 9.63 0.76 -8.31
N ARG A 18 9.05 -0.43 -8.51
CA ARG A 18 8.62 -1.32 -7.43
C ARG A 18 9.14 -2.73 -7.64
N ASN A 19 9.33 -3.43 -6.54
CA ASN A 19 9.66 -4.84 -6.54
C ASN A 19 8.50 -5.70 -7.07
N TYR A 20 7.25 -5.36 -6.73
CA TYR A 20 6.05 -6.06 -7.18
C TYR A 20 4.99 -5.08 -7.67
N THR A 21 4.19 -5.54 -8.63
CA THR A 21 2.93 -4.90 -9.03
C THR A 21 1.76 -5.72 -8.48
N ILE A 22 0.56 -5.18 -8.54
CA ILE A 22 -0.66 -5.92 -8.14
C ILE A 22 -0.80 -7.18 -8.97
N LYS A 23 -0.51 -7.11 -10.27
CA LYS A 23 -0.56 -8.28 -11.15
C LYS A 23 0.44 -9.36 -10.70
N ASP A 24 1.65 -8.96 -10.33
CA ASP A 24 2.65 -9.89 -9.80
C ASP A 24 2.13 -10.64 -8.58
N LEU A 25 1.51 -9.91 -7.64
CA LEU A 25 0.96 -10.52 -6.43
C LEU A 25 -0.18 -11.49 -6.74
N GLN A 26 -1.03 -11.17 -7.71
CA GLN A 26 -2.08 -12.07 -8.17
C GLN A 26 -1.51 -13.34 -8.79
N ASP A 27 -0.48 -13.21 -9.63
CA ASP A 27 0.15 -14.33 -10.32
C ASP A 27 0.93 -15.24 -9.36
N LEU A 28 1.39 -14.71 -8.23
CA LEU A 28 2.16 -15.47 -7.23
C LEU A 28 1.30 -16.25 -6.23
N LYS A 29 -0.02 -16.07 -6.25
CA LYS A 29 -0.91 -16.80 -5.35
C LYS A 29 -0.74 -18.30 -5.51
N GLY A 30 -0.51 -18.99 -4.39
CA GLY A 30 -0.29 -20.43 -4.37
C GLY A 30 1.07 -20.91 -4.88
N LYS A 31 1.94 -19.99 -5.32
CA LYS A 31 3.25 -20.32 -5.90
C LYS A 31 4.42 -19.90 -5.04
N LYS A 32 4.29 -18.78 -4.32
CA LYS A 32 5.38 -18.24 -3.52
C LYS A 32 4.85 -17.58 -2.26
N LYS A 33 5.58 -17.75 -1.16
CA LYS A 33 5.32 -17.02 0.09
C LYS A 33 6.13 -15.73 0.08
N LEU A 34 5.50 -14.65 0.50
CA LEU A 34 6.13 -13.34 0.58
C LEU A 34 6.21 -12.89 2.03
N SER A 35 7.26 -12.14 2.35
CA SER A 35 7.41 -11.52 3.67
C SER A 35 6.68 -10.17 3.71
N GLN A 36 6.10 -9.84 4.85
CA GLN A 36 5.45 -8.55 5.07
C GLN A 36 5.76 -8.05 6.47
N ILE A 37 5.98 -6.76 6.61
CA ILE A 37 6.24 -6.13 7.91
C ILE A 37 5.44 -4.84 8.05
N LEU A 38 4.93 -4.60 9.25
CA LEU A 38 4.33 -3.33 9.63
C LEU A 38 5.43 -2.38 10.07
N VAL A 39 5.51 -1.21 9.47
CA VAL A 39 6.46 -0.17 9.84
C VAL A 39 5.72 1.07 10.37
N THR A 40 6.34 1.77 11.31
CA THR A 40 5.74 2.94 11.95
C THR A 40 6.54 4.22 11.74
N ASN A 41 7.74 4.13 11.20
CA ASN A 41 8.61 5.29 10.98
C ASN A 41 9.57 5.06 9.81
N ILE A 42 10.30 6.12 9.45
CA ILE A 42 11.22 6.09 8.31
C ILE A 42 12.39 5.13 8.49
N ASN A 43 12.88 4.98 9.70
CA ASN A 43 14.02 4.09 9.97
C ASN A 43 13.64 2.63 9.77
N GLU A 44 12.45 2.25 10.22
CA GLU A 44 11.92 0.90 10.02
C GLU A 44 11.65 0.64 8.53
N ALA A 45 11.10 1.60 7.81
CA ALA A 45 10.84 1.48 6.38
C ALA A 45 12.13 1.27 5.58
N LYS A 46 13.14 2.08 5.88
CA LYS A 46 14.44 1.99 5.24
C LYS A 46 15.09 0.64 5.52
N ALA A 47 15.08 0.20 6.78
CA ALA A 47 15.63 -1.09 7.17
C ALA A 47 14.91 -2.25 6.49
N ALA A 48 13.59 -2.18 6.36
CA ALA A 48 12.80 -3.21 5.68
C ALA A 48 13.18 -3.33 4.20
N GLU A 49 13.33 -2.20 3.51
CA GLU A 49 13.75 -2.22 2.11
C GLU A 49 15.17 -2.75 1.95
N GLU A 50 16.10 -2.30 2.78
CA GLU A 50 17.50 -2.77 2.76
C GLU A 50 17.61 -4.27 3.06
N ALA A 51 16.76 -4.79 3.94
CA ALA A 51 16.71 -6.20 4.27
C ALA A 51 16.04 -7.07 3.21
N GLY A 52 15.43 -6.48 2.20
CA GLY A 52 14.76 -7.22 1.15
C GLY A 52 13.39 -7.75 1.52
N ILE A 53 12.71 -7.13 2.48
CA ILE A 53 11.32 -7.47 2.81
C ILE A 53 10.44 -7.21 1.58
N ASP A 54 9.56 -8.15 1.26
CA ASP A 54 8.76 -8.09 0.05
C ASP A 54 7.68 -7.01 0.09
N LEU A 55 6.96 -6.91 1.20
CA LEU A 55 5.82 -6.03 1.34
C LEU A 55 5.89 -5.23 2.64
N ILE A 56 5.55 -3.94 2.57
CA ILE A 56 5.44 -3.07 3.73
C ILE A 56 3.98 -2.72 3.96
N LEU A 57 3.54 -2.81 5.21
CA LEU A 57 2.27 -2.29 5.67
C LEU A 57 2.53 -1.07 6.54
N ALA A 58 1.85 0.03 6.26
CA ALA A 58 1.99 1.26 7.03
C ALA A 58 0.62 1.89 7.26
N LYS A 59 0.45 2.53 8.41
CA LYS A 59 -0.79 3.22 8.74
C LYS A 59 -0.98 4.45 7.86
N ALA A 60 -2.21 4.71 7.43
CA ALA A 60 -2.53 5.90 6.64
C ALA A 60 -2.62 7.13 7.54
N ASP A 61 -1.47 7.71 7.86
CA ASP A 61 -1.34 8.91 8.70
C ASP A 61 -0.24 9.83 8.15
N GLU A 62 0.16 10.81 8.94
CA GLU A 62 1.18 11.80 8.56
C GLU A 62 2.57 11.20 8.28
N ASN A 63 2.83 9.98 8.75
CA ASN A 63 4.11 9.30 8.51
C ASN A 63 4.15 8.57 7.16
N LEU A 64 3.03 8.45 6.47
CA LEU A 64 2.94 7.62 5.27
C LEU A 64 3.83 8.14 4.12
N ARG A 65 3.81 9.44 3.86
CA ARG A 65 4.65 10.01 2.79
C ARG A 65 6.15 9.88 3.11
N PRO A 66 6.61 10.23 4.33
CA PRO A 66 8.02 9.98 4.70
C PRO A 66 8.41 8.51 4.58
N ILE A 67 7.54 7.58 4.97
CA ILE A 67 7.76 6.14 4.83
C ILE A 67 7.92 5.76 3.35
N ARG A 68 7.01 6.25 2.48
CA ARG A 68 7.11 6.00 1.04
C ARG A 68 8.43 6.47 0.45
N LEU A 69 8.87 7.66 0.83
CA LEU A 69 10.13 8.23 0.36
C LEU A 69 11.36 7.48 0.86
N SER A 70 11.26 6.88 2.06
CA SER A 70 12.36 6.13 2.67
C SER A 70 12.50 4.70 2.12
N ALA A 71 11.42 4.15 1.56
CA ALA A 71 11.39 2.84 0.93
C ALA A 71 10.74 2.96 -0.45
N PRO A 72 11.41 3.61 -1.42
CA PRO A 72 10.78 3.95 -2.70
C PRO A 72 10.56 2.75 -3.62
N LYS A 73 11.24 1.64 -3.40
CA LYS A 73 11.21 0.47 -4.28
C LYS A 73 10.34 -0.66 -3.76
N THR A 74 9.88 -0.61 -2.52
CA THR A 74 9.12 -1.67 -1.90
C THR A 74 7.62 -1.42 -2.06
N PHE A 75 6.85 -2.47 -2.36
CA PHE A 75 5.40 -2.40 -2.40
C PHE A 75 4.86 -2.04 -1.02
N ILE A 76 4.12 -0.94 -0.92
CA ILE A 76 3.54 -0.44 0.33
C ILE A 76 2.03 -0.47 0.27
N THR A 77 1.43 -1.09 1.29
CA THR A 77 -0.01 -1.07 1.54
C THR A 77 -0.31 -0.09 2.68
N ALA A 78 -1.23 0.83 2.47
CA ALA A 78 -1.67 1.74 3.51
C ALA A 78 -2.88 1.15 4.24
N ALA A 79 -2.78 1.04 5.56
CA ALA A 79 -3.87 0.57 6.41
C ALA A 79 -4.72 1.76 6.88
N ILE A 80 -6.00 1.74 6.55
CA ILE A 80 -6.94 2.80 6.94
C ILE A 80 -7.66 2.37 8.21
N PRO A 81 -7.59 3.17 9.31
CA PRO A 81 -8.29 2.86 10.55
C PRO A 81 -9.80 3.14 10.39
N PHE A 82 -10.54 2.13 9.95
CA PHE A 82 -11.97 2.29 9.62
C PHE A 82 -12.84 2.72 10.80
N ILE A 83 -12.44 2.40 12.03
CA ILE A 83 -13.17 2.82 13.24
C ILE A 83 -13.16 4.35 13.40
N LYS A 84 -12.10 5.00 12.91
CA LYS A 84 -11.92 6.44 13.01
C LYS A 84 -12.81 7.22 12.03
N TYR A 85 -13.28 6.56 10.97
CA TYR A 85 -14.08 7.18 9.92
C TYR A 85 -15.49 6.59 9.91
N SER A 86 -16.49 7.45 10.10
CA SER A 86 -17.87 7.04 10.33
C SER A 86 -18.65 6.73 9.04
N THR A 87 -18.15 7.13 7.88
CA THR A 87 -18.87 6.96 6.61
C THR A 87 -17.99 6.35 5.54
N LYS A 88 -18.62 5.68 4.57
CA LYS A 88 -17.96 5.13 3.40
C LYS A 88 -17.23 6.21 2.61
N GLU A 89 -17.83 7.39 2.49
CA GLU A 89 -17.27 8.52 1.78
C GLU A 89 -15.98 9.00 2.41
N LYS A 90 -15.92 9.10 3.73
CA LYS A 90 -14.70 9.49 4.46
C LYS A 90 -13.59 8.47 4.32
N ILE A 91 -13.91 7.19 4.37
CA ILE A 91 -12.93 6.11 4.17
C ILE A 91 -12.38 6.15 2.75
N THR A 92 -13.27 6.33 1.76
CA THR A 92 -12.88 6.44 0.35
C THR A 92 -11.98 7.64 0.11
N GLU A 93 -12.31 8.79 0.68
CA GLU A 93 -11.50 10.00 0.61
C GLU A 93 -10.10 9.76 1.18
N LYS A 94 -10.01 9.11 2.35
CA LYS A 94 -8.74 8.78 2.97
C LYS A 94 -7.93 7.79 2.13
N ALA A 95 -8.59 6.83 1.48
CA ALA A 95 -7.93 5.89 0.58
C ALA A 95 -7.32 6.61 -0.63
N LEU A 96 -8.05 7.55 -1.23
CA LEU A 96 -7.55 8.34 -2.35
C LEU A 96 -6.37 9.21 -1.95
N GLU A 97 -6.42 9.83 -0.76
CA GLU A 97 -5.27 10.57 -0.20
C GLU A 97 -4.03 9.68 -0.10
N ALA A 98 -4.20 8.47 0.42
CA ALA A 98 -3.08 7.54 0.58
C ALA A 98 -2.48 7.17 -0.79
N LEU A 99 -3.31 6.94 -1.80
CA LEU A 99 -2.84 6.68 -3.16
C LEU A 99 -2.09 7.87 -3.75
N GLU A 100 -2.54 9.10 -3.48
CA GLU A 100 -1.84 10.32 -3.90
C GLU A 100 -0.46 10.43 -3.23
N LEU A 101 -0.30 9.91 -2.03
CA LEU A 101 0.98 9.87 -1.34
C LEU A 101 1.94 8.80 -1.89
N GLY A 102 1.48 8.00 -2.84
CA GLY A 102 2.32 7.06 -3.59
C GLY A 102 2.30 5.62 -3.11
N VAL A 103 1.35 5.22 -2.27
CA VAL A 103 1.22 3.81 -1.88
C VAL A 103 0.65 2.98 -3.03
N ASP A 104 0.90 1.68 -2.99
CA ASP A 104 0.54 0.77 -4.07
C ASP A 104 -0.80 0.07 -3.86
N SER A 105 -1.26 0.01 -2.62
CA SER A 105 -2.46 -0.73 -2.24
C SER A 105 -3.06 -0.15 -0.96
N ILE A 106 -4.33 -0.43 -0.75
CA ILE A 106 -5.09 0.01 0.42
C ILE A 106 -5.58 -1.22 1.17
N HIS A 107 -5.40 -1.21 2.49
CA HIS A 107 -6.02 -2.19 3.38
C HIS A 107 -7.07 -1.48 4.24
N CYS A 108 -8.31 -1.90 4.10
CA CYS A 108 -9.41 -1.37 4.89
C CYS A 108 -10.30 -2.52 5.34
N GLY A 109 -10.25 -2.84 6.64
CA GLY A 109 -11.15 -3.79 7.25
C GLY A 109 -12.47 -3.10 7.60
N SER A 110 -13.58 -3.81 7.52
CA SER A 110 -14.87 -3.31 7.98
C SER A 110 -15.76 -4.50 8.35
N TRP A 111 -16.65 -4.25 9.30
CA TRP A 111 -17.69 -5.23 9.67
C TRP A 111 -18.80 -5.30 8.62
N ASN A 112 -18.87 -4.31 7.71
CA ASN A 112 -19.95 -4.19 6.74
C ASN A 112 -19.42 -4.44 5.34
N LEU A 113 -19.82 -5.56 4.72
CA LEU A 113 -19.40 -5.94 3.38
C LEU A 113 -19.83 -4.94 2.30
N ASN A 114 -20.97 -4.29 2.46
CA ASN A 114 -21.43 -3.27 1.51
C ASN A 114 -20.52 -2.04 1.53
N PHE A 115 -20.00 -1.69 2.69
CA PHE A 115 -18.99 -0.65 2.87
C PHE A 115 -17.74 -0.99 2.07
N MET A 116 -17.23 -2.21 2.25
CA MET A 116 -16.01 -2.69 1.57
C MET A 116 -16.19 -2.74 0.05
N LYS A 117 -17.34 -3.22 -0.42
CA LYS A 117 -17.67 -3.25 -1.86
C LYS A 117 -17.68 -1.85 -2.48
N GLY A 118 -18.26 -0.89 -1.78
CA GLY A 118 -18.33 0.49 -2.25
C GLY A 118 -16.95 1.13 -2.36
N ILE A 119 -16.07 0.87 -1.40
CA ILE A 119 -14.69 1.37 -1.40
C ILE A 119 -13.90 0.70 -2.53
N ALA A 120 -13.99 -0.62 -2.66
CA ALA A 120 -13.30 -1.37 -3.70
C ALA A 120 -13.71 -0.92 -5.11
N ALA A 121 -14.99 -0.61 -5.32
CA ALA A 121 -15.48 -0.13 -6.60
C ALA A 121 -14.84 1.20 -7.03
N VAL A 122 -14.47 2.04 -6.08
CA VAL A 122 -13.79 3.33 -6.37
C VAL A 122 -12.29 3.12 -6.59
N ILE A 123 -11.66 2.28 -5.78
CA ILE A 123 -10.19 2.12 -5.78
C ILE A 123 -9.70 1.22 -6.92
N ASN A 124 -10.50 0.26 -7.35
CA ASN A 124 -10.14 -0.71 -8.40
C ASN A 124 -10.37 -0.22 -9.83
N VAL A 125 -10.65 1.04 -9.98
CA VAL A 125 -10.88 1.63 -11.32
C VAL A 125 -9.59 1.85 -12.09
#